data_b093974f24a19697bd04fe017d763368
#
_entry.id   b093974f24a19697bd04fe017d763368
#
_cell.length_a   1.000
_cell.length_b   1.000
_cell.length_c   1.000
_cell.angle_alpha   90.00
_cell.angle_beta   90.00
_cell.angle_gamma   90.00
#
_symmetry.space_group_name_H-M   'P 1'
#
loop_
_entity.id
_entity.type
_entity.pdbx_description
1 polymer ?
#
loop_
_entity_poly.entity_id
_entity_poly.type
_entity_poly.pdbx_seq_one_letter_code
_entity_poly.pdbx_strand_id
1 'polypeptide(L)'
;VTKITDQDGNVLATFSLNSEKVLNEETAWLMLYMFRGGMEEPGGTSQALWEYPGLWKKDNQIGGKTGTSSHYVDGWYMGITKNLVTGVWVGADDRSVHFKDSETGEGSHTALPIFARFMEKVYADPKSGYTWGPFPKPWVKITKEYDCPSPQIKEDTTETDSLANPLDSTKAVPSQVTPGTGTPDDNNPPK
;
A
#
# COMPACT_ATOMS: atom_id res chain seq x y z
N VAL A 1 -3.39 22.13 -18.43
CA VAL A 1 -2.68 22.23 -19.73
C VAL A 1 -2.14 23.63 -19.85
N THR A 2 -0.84 23.78 -20.05
CA THR A 2 -0.18 25.10 -20.21
C THR A 2 0.24 25.38 -21.64
N LYS A 3 0.46 24.31 -22.41
CA LYS A 3 0.92 24.40 -23.78
C LYS A 3 0.46 23.17 -24.57
N ILE A 4 0.05 23.37 -25.81
CA ILE A 4 -0.21 22.33 -26.81
C ILE A 4 0.81 22.50 -27.93
N THR A 5 1.46 21.44 -28.34
CA THR A 5 2.40 21.41 -29.46
C THR A 5 1.99 20.32 -30.45
N ASP A 6 2.40 20.46 -31.71
CA ASP A 6 2.35 19.38 -32.68
C ASP A 6 3.50 18.39 -32.47
N GLN A 7 3.58 17.37 -33.33
CA GLN A 7 4.62 16.35 -33.27
C GLN A 7 6.03 16.90 -33.54
N ASP A 8 6.15 18.04 -34.23
CA ASP A 8 7.42 18.69 -34.56
C ASP A 8 7.86 19.69 -33.49
N GLY A 9 7.06 19.83 -32.40
CA GLY A 9 7.34 20.72 -31.28
C GLY A 9 6.85 22.17 -31.47
N ASN A 10 6.19 22.49 -32.59
CA ASN A 10 5.65 23.83 -32.81
C ASN A 10 4.48 24.10 -31.85
N VAL A 11 4.45 25.27 -31.24
CA VAL A 11 3.43 25.65 -30.28
C VAL A 11 2.14 25.98 -31.01
N LEU A 12 1.09 25.18 -30.78
CA LEU A 12 -0.26 25.38 -31.31
C LEU A 12 -1.10 26.31 -30.41
N ALA A 13 -0.94 26.16 -29.10
CA ALA A 13 -1.64 27.01 -28.12
C ALA A 13 -0.85 27.13 -26.83
N THR A 14 -0.96 28.28 -26.18
CA THR A 14 -0.43 28.54 -24.84
C THR A 14 -1.54 29.07 -23.96
N PHE A 15 -1.62 28.57 -22.72
CA PHE A 15 -2.64 28.96 -21.75
C PHE A 15 -1.99 29.56 -20.51
N SER A 16 -2.55 30.63 -19.98
CA SER A 16 -2.15 31.18 -18.70
C SER A 16 -2.54 30.20 -17.58
N LEU A 17 -1.67 30.06 -16.60
CA LEU A 17 -1.97 29.30 -15.38
C LEU A 17 -2.96 30.09 -14.54
N ASN A 18 -4.22 29.65 -14.55
CA ASN A 18 -5.17 30.06 -13.53
C ASN A 18 -5.12 28.99 -12.42
N SER A 19 -4.61 29.37 -11.25
CA SER A 19 -4.63 28.52 -10.08
C SER A 19 -5.79 28.93 -9.17
N GLU A 20 -6.62 27.96 -8.82
CA GLU A 20 -7.69 28.14 -7.85
C GLU A 20 -7.41 27.28 -6.62
N LYS A 21 -7.60 27.86 -5.43
CA LYS A 21 -7.44 27.14 -4.18
C LYS A 21 -8.68 26.28 -3.92
N VAL A 22 -8.59 24.98 -4.22
CA VAL A 22 -9.71 24.03 -4.06
C VAL A 22 -9.76 23.36 -2.68
N LEU A 23 -8.65 23.31 -1.96
CA LEU A 23 -8.57 22.77 -0.59
C LEU A 23 -8.12 23.86 0.37
N ASN A 24 -8.71 23.91 1.56
CA ASN A 24 -8.17 24.72 2.62
C ASN A 24 -6.93 24.02 3.24
N GLU A 25 -6.12 24.77 3.95
CA GLU A 25 -4.83 24.32 4.46
C GLU A 25 -4.97 23.23 5.55
N GLU A 26 -5.99 23.35 6.40
CA GLU A 26 -6.31 22.33 7.40
C GLU A 26 -6.64 20.99 6.73
N THR A 27 -7.53 20.99 5.72
CA THR A 27 -7.90 19.77 5.00
C THR A 27 -6.71 19.17 4.26
N ALA A 28 -5.90 19.99 3.60
CA ALA A 28 -4.71 19.53 2.89
C ALA A 28 -3.72 18.85 3.85
N TRP A 29 -3.49 19.44 5.03
CA TRP A 29 -2.60 18.88 6.03
C TRP A 29 -3.16 17.57 6.62
N LEU A 30 -4.46 17.53 6.92
CA LEU A 30 -5.12 16.31 7.42
C LEU A 30 -5.03 15.16 6.40
N MET A 31 -5.13 15.45 5.11
CA MET A 31 -4.93 14.45 4.07
C MET A 31 -3.49 13.93 4.05
N LEU A 32 -2.49 14.79 4.18
CA LEU A 32 -1.08 14.35 4.30
C LEU A 32 -0.88 13.47 5.53
N TYR A 33 -1.50 13.83 6.66
CA TYR A 33 -1.46 13.02 7.88
C TYR A 33 -2.04 11.63 7.65
N MET A 34 -3.21 11.53 7.00
CA MET A 34 -3.82 10.25 6.64
C MET A 34 -2.96 9.40 5.69
N PHE A 35 -2.36 10.02 4.67
CA PHE A 35 -1.46 9.31 3.75
C PHE A 35 -0.21 8.77 4.45
N ARG A 36 0.28 9.50 5.46
CA ARG A 36 1.39 9.04 6.30
C ARG A 36 1.01 7.80 7.11
N GLY A 37 -0.21 7.75 7.63
CA GLY A 37 -0.75 6.59 8.33
C GLY A 37 -0.71 5.30 7.52
N GLY A 38 -0.81 5.37 6.20
CA GLY A 38 -0.66 4.20 5.32
C GLY A 38 0.68 3.48 5.45
N MET A 39 1.68 4.13 6.03
CA MET A 39 2.99 3.57 6.31
C MET A 39 3.23 3.34 7.81
N GLU A 40 2.76 4.27 8.66
CA GLU A 40 3.05 4.28 10.09
C GLU A 40 2.06 3.43 10.90
N GLU A 41 0.82 3.29 10.41
CA GLU A 41 -0.22 2.55 11.13
C GLU A 41 -0.20 1.05 10.82
N PRO A 42 -0.53 0.19 11.80
CA PRO A 42 -0.65 -1.25 11.59
C PRO A 42 -1.64 -1.59 10.45
N GLY A 43 -1.22 -2.45 9.52
CA GLY A 43 -2.02 -2.82 8.36
C GLY A 43 -2.03 -1.80 7.22
N GLY A 44 -1.21 -0.76 7.32
CA GLY A 44 -1.04 0.22 6.25
C GLY A 44 -0.41 -0.40 5.00
N THR A 45 -0.97 -0.08 3.82
CA THR A 45 -0.56 -0.70 2.55
C THR A 45 0.78 -0.19 2.01
N SER A 46 1.41 0.77 2.67
CA SER A 46 2.72 1.33 2.30
C SER A 46 3.85 0.87 3.21
N GLN A 47 3.60 -0.05 4.15
CA GLN A 47 4.60 -0.51 5.13
C GLN A 47 5.83 -1.17 4.50
N ALA A 48 5.71 -1.75 3.30
CA ALA A 48 6.84 -2.28 2.56
C ALA A 48 7.93 -1.23 2.26
N LEU A 49 7.64 0.07 2.36
CA LEU A 49 8.67 1.12 2.26
C LEU A 49 9.73 1.04 3.36
N TRP A 50 9.44 0.42 4.51
CA TRP A 50 10.43 0.22 5.57
C TRP A 50 11.62 -0.64 5.16
N GLU A 51 11.48 -1.46 4.13
CA GLU A 51 12.55 -2.29 3.57
C GLU A 51 13.61 -1.47 2.79
N TYR A 52 13.37 -0.17 2.60
CA TYR A 52 14.26 0.72 1.83
C TYR A 52 14.93 1.74 2.75
N PRO A 53 16.08 1.40 3.36
CA PRO A 53 16.71 2.24 4.38
C PRO A 53 17.18 3.61 3.87
N GLY A 54 17.39 3.75 2.56
CA GLY A 54 17.74 5.02 1.93
C GLY A 54 16.66 6.08 2.04
N LEU A 55 15.41 5.68 2.34
CA LEU A 55 14.28 6.60 2.51
C LEU A 55 14.21 7.20 3.92
N TRP A 56 14.83 6.56 4.92
CA TRP A 56 14.60 6.87 6.34
C TRP A 56 15.79 7.60 6.96
N LYS A 57 15.90 8.90 6.66
CA LYS A 57 16.91 9.78 7.22
C LYS A 57 16.28 11.10 7.66
N LYS A 58 16.81 11.71 8.72
CA LYS A 58 16.48 13.09 9.13
C LYS A 58 14.98 13.36 9.28
N ASP A 59 14.26 12.51 9.97
CA ASP A 59 12.82 12.64 10.19
C ASP A 59 12.00 12.70 8.88
N ASN A 60 12.48 12.02 7.86
CA ASN A 60 11.79 12.00 6.58
C ASN A 60 10.38 11.41 6.73
N GLN A 61 9.40 12.11 6.21
CA GLN A 61 8.02 11.66 6.14
C GLN A 61 7.62 11.38 4.70
N ILE A 62 7.02 10.23 4.50
CA ILE A 62 6.46 9.81 3.23
C ILE A 62 5.02 9.42 3.48
N GLY A 63 4.12 9.93 2.68
CA GLY A 63 2.74 9.48 2.62
C GLY A 63 2.49 8.79 1.29
N GLY A 64 1.48 7.94 1.23
CA GLY A 64 1.17 7.32 -0.04
C GLY A 64 -0.02 6.38 0.01
N LYS A 65 -0.40 5.94 -1.18
CA LYS A 65 -1.48 4.96 -1.35
C LYS A 65 -1.19 4.04 -2.52
N THR A 66 -1.35 2.76 -2.28
CA THR A 66 -1.36 1.71 -3.32
C THR A 66 -2.69 1.69 -4.05
N GLY A 67 -2.67 1.27 -5.29
CA GLY A 67 -3.84 0.93 -6.08
C GLY A 67 -3.64 -0.42 -6.75
N THR A 68 -4.68 -1.23 -6.78
CA THR A 68 -4.66 -2.52 -7.47
C THR A 68 -6.02 -2.71 -8.12
N SER A 69 -6.04 -2.92 -9.43
CA SER A 69 -7.29 -3.21 -10.13
C SER A 69 -7.65 -4.70 -10.02
N SER A 70 -8.90 -5.02 -10.33
CA SER A 70 -9.37 -6.41 -10.34
C SER A 70 -8.50 -7.26 -11.25
N HIS A 71 -8.27 -8.51 -10.85
CA HIS A 71 -7.41 -9.46 -11.54
C HIS A 71 -5.95 -9.03 -11.69
N TYR A 72 -5.49 -8.06 -10.87
CA TYR A 72 -4.09 -7.61 -10.84
C TYR A 72 -3.56 -7.13 -12.21
N VAL A 73 -4.41 -6.48 -12.99
CA VAL A 73 -4.07 -5.91 -14.30
C VAL A 73 -3.22 -4.67 -14.16
N ASP A 74 -3.57 -3.83 -13.17
CA ASP A 74 -2.87 -2.58 -12.88
C ASP A 74 -2.42 -2.53 -11.43
N GLY A 75 -1.16 -2.21 -11.23
CA GLY A 75 -0.58 -1.84 -9.95
C GLY A 75 -0.22 -0.37 -9.94
N TRP A 76 -0.69 0.37 -8.94
CA TRP A 76 -0.38 1.78 -8.75
C TRP A 76 0.26 2.05 -7.41
N TYR A 77 1.13 3.03 -7.38
CA TYR A 77 1.55 3.68 -6.15
C TYR A 77 1.65 5.19 -6.35
N MET A 78 0.93 5.93 -5.50
CA MET A 78 1.06 7.38 -5.42
C MET A 78 1.80 7.72 -4.13
N GLY A 79 3.01 8.24 -4.26
CA GLY A 79 3.85 8.62 -3.13
C GLY A 79 4.00 10.13 -3.03
N ILE A 80 3.93 10.63 -1.81
CA ILE A 80 4.02 12.05 -1.48
C ILE A 80 5.16 12.21 -0.49
N THR A 81 6.05 13.12 -0.78
CA THR A 81 7.12 13.56 0.10
C THR A 81 6.99 15.04 0.38
N LYS A 82 7.89 15.59 1.16
CA LYS A 82 7.94 17.02 1.49
C LYS A 82 7.79 17.94 0.27
N ASN A 83 8.44 17.60 -0.86
CA ASN A 83 8.57 18.49 -2.01
C ASN A 83 8.21 17.84 -3.34
N LEU A 84 7.84 16.55 -3.34
CA LEU A 84 7.63 15.81 -4.57
C LEU A 84 6.43 14.88 -4.44
N VAL A 85 5.58 14.85 -5.46
CA VAL A 85 4.53 13.84 -5.64
C VAL A 85 4.92 12.98 -6.84
N THR A 86 4.90 11.68 -6.65
CA THR A 86 5.32 10.71 -7.67
C THR A 86 4.26 9.63 -7.83
N GLY A 87 3.82 9.41 -9.04
CA GLY A 87 2.94 8.30 -9.41
C GLY A 87 3.72 7.23 -10.18
N VAL A 88 3.50 5.98 -9.84
CA VAL A 88 4.04 4.81 -10.55
C VAL A 88 2.88 3.91 -10.94
N TRP A 89 2.89 3.51 -12.20
CA TRP A 89 1.97 2.51 -12.76
C TRP A 89 2.75 1.34 -13.33
N VAL A 90 2.24 0.15 -13.06
CA VAL A 90 2.72 -1.11 -13.61
C VAL A 90 1.51 -1.83 -14.19
N GLY A 91 1.57 -2.17 -15.45
CA GLY A 91 0.48 -2.83 -16.16
C GLY A 91 0.84 -3.07 -17.61
N ALA A 92 -0.11 -3.51 -18.40
CA ALA A 92 0.02 -3.71 -19.84
C ALA A 92 -1.15 -3.05 -20.57
N ASP A 93 -0.94 -2.73 -21.85
CA ASP A 93 -1.99 -2.16 -22.71
C ASP A 93 -3.15 -3.14 -22.89
N ASP A 94 -2.84 -4.44 -22.98
CA ASP A 94 -3.83 -5.49 -23.08
C ASP A 94 -4.15 -6.05 -21.68
N ARG A 95 -5.42 -5.94 -21.27
CA ARG A 95 -5.91 -6.41 -19.96
C ARG A 95 -5.86 -7.95 -19.79
N SER A 96 -5.63 -8.70 -20.84
CA SER A 96 -5.37 -10.14 -20.74
C SER A 96 -3.99 -10.45 -20.15
N VAL A 97 -3.09 -9.48 -20.19
CA VAL A 97 -1.76 -9.56 -19.55
C VAL A 97 -1.90 -9.04 -18.13
N HIS A 98 -1.85 -9.94 -17.16
CA HIS A 98 -2.01 -9.61 -15.76
C HIS A 98 -1.18 -10.53 -14.86
N PHE A 99 -0.98 -10.12 -13.62
CA PHE A 99 -0.35 -10.97 -12.62
C PHE A 99 -1.31 -12.07 -12.15
N LYS A 100 -0.73 -13.16 -11.66
CA LYS A 100 -1.50 -14.36 -11.30
C LYS A 100 -2.27 -14.21 -9.98
N ASP A 101 -1.68 -13.55 -9.01
CA ASP A 101 -2.16 -13.48 -7.63
C ASP A 101 -1.80 -12.17 -6.94
N SER A 102 -2.25 -12.00 -5.70
CA SER A 102 -1.97 -10.82 -4.88
C SER A 102 -0.49 -10.67 -4.53
N GLU A 103 0.21 -11.78 -4.29
CA GLU A 103 1.62 -11.76 -3.90
C GLU A 103 2.51 -11.14 -4.97
N THR A 104 2.12 -11.29 -6.23
CA THR A 104 2.90 -10.78 -7.37
C THR A 104 2.31 -9.54 -8.01
N GLY A 105 1.01 -9.27 -7.85
CA GLY A 105 0.28 -8.28 -8.64
C GLY A 105 -0.22 -7.05 -7.87
N GLU A 106 -0.17 -7.04 -6.55
CA GLU A 106 -0.57 -5.85 -5.81
C GLU A 106 0.36 -4.67 -6.05
N GLY A 107 -0.19 -3.45 -6.01
CA GLY A 107 0.59 -2.23 -6.14
C GLY A 107 1.70 -2.08 -5.09
N SER A 108 1.55 -2.73 -3.93
CA SER A 108 2.57 -2.86 -2.89
C SER A 108 3.79 -3.67 -3.33
N HIS A 109 3.61 -4.65 -4.22
CA HIS A 109 4.67 -5.53 -4.71
C HIS A 109 5.19 -5.14 -6.11
N THR A 110 4.45 -4.32 -6.84
CA THR A 110 4.77 -3.90 -8.20
C THR A 110 5.23 -2.44 -8.28
N ALA A 111 4.34 -1.51 -8.07
CA ALA A 111 4.58 -0.08 -8.25
C ALA A 111 5.34 0.56 -7.07
N LEU A 112 5.06 0.15 -5.83
CA LEU A 112 5.71 0.69 -4.64
C LEU A 112 7.24 0.48 -4.62
N PRO A 113 7.79 -0.72 -4.96
CA PRO A 113 9.23 -0.91 -5.04
C PRO A 113 9.92 0.01 -6.06
N ILE A 114 9.26 0.28 -7.18
CA ILE A 114 9.78 1.21 -8.19
C ILE A 114 9.85 2.63 -7.64
N PHE A 115 8.78 3.08 -6.98
CA PHE A 115 8.77 4.36 -6.26
C PHE A 115 9.90 4.44 -5.23
N ALA A 116 10.06 3.41 -4.41
CA ALA A 116 11.07 3.38 -3.36
C ALA A 116 12.48 3.53 -3.95
N ARG A 117 12.82 2.75 -4.97
CA ARG A 117 14.12 2.81 -5.66
C ARG A 117 14.35 4.12 -6.38
N PHE A 118 13.31 4.69 -6.98
CA PHE A 118 13.37 6.02 -7.59
C PHE A 118 13.71 7.07 -6.53
N MET A 119 13.00 7.08 -5.41
CA MET A 119 13.22 8.05 -4.33
C MET A 119 14.58 7.88 -3.64
N GLU A 120 15.08 6.67 -3.47
CA GLU A 120 16.45 6.44 -2.98
C GLU A 120 17.49 7.15 -3.89
N LYS A 121 17.32 7.03 -5.22
CA LYS A 121 18.19 7.70 -6.19
C LYS A 121 18.03 9.21 -6.15
N VAL A 122 16.80 9.71 -6.07
CA VAL A 122 16.50 11.14 -5.95
C VAL A 122 17.20 11.74 -4.74
N TYR A 123 17.09 11.08 -3.60
CA TYR A 123 17.72 11.53 -2.37
C TYR A 123 19.26 11.36 -2.34
N ALA A 124 19.79 10.42 -3.10
CA ALA A 124 21.23 10.22 -3.21
C ALA A 124 21.91 11.23 -4.15
N ASP A 125 21.15 11.84 -5.06
CA ASP A 125 21.68 12.84 -6.02
C ASP A 125 21.54 14.27 -5.48
N PRO A 126 22.64 14.93 -5.10
CA PRO A 126 22.61 16.32 -4.65
C PRO A 126 22.07 17.31 -5.68
N LYS A 127 22.11 16.94 -6.96
CA LYS A 127 21.63 17.80 -8.06
C LYS A 127 20.12 17.69 -8.27
N SER A 128 19.46 16.72 -7.66
CA SER A 128 18.01 16.55 -7.76
C SER A 128 17.22 17.72 -7.19
N GLY A 129 17.79 18.43 -6.23
CA GLY A 129 17.12 19.53 -5.51
C GLY A 129 16.13 19.06 -4.45
N TYR A 130 15.92 17.75 -4.29
CA TYR A 130 15.01 17.18 -3.30
C TYR A 130 15.76 16.64 -2.08
N THR A 131 15.20 16.86 -0.90
CA THR A 131 15.84 16.50 0.36
C THR A 131 14.87 15.78 1.29
N TRP A 132 15.41 14.96 2.18
CA TRP A 132 14.66 14.38 3.30
C TRP A 132 14.06 15.48 4.18
N GLY A 133 12.98 15.17 4.83
CA GLY A 133 12.39 16.01 5.86
C GLY A 133 10.91 15.73 6.11
N PRO A 134 10.37 16.30 7.18
CA PRO A 134 8.96 16.17 7.52
C PRO A 134 8.08 16.96 6.55
N PHE A 135 6.81 16.60 6.50
CA PHE A 135 5.80 17.43 5.85
C PHE A 135 5.74 18.82 6.49
N PRO A 136 5.48 19.86 5.69
CA PRO A 136 5.29 21.20 6.24
C PRO A 136 4.16 21.22 7.25
N LYS A 137 4.38 21.85 8.40
CA LYS A 137 3.30 22.08 9.36
C LYS A 137 2.32 23.10 8.79
N PRO A 138 1.02 22.96 9.07
CA PRO A 138 0.04 23.93 8.63
C PRO A 138 0.25 25.27 9.33
N TRP A 139 0.00 26.37 8.65
CA TRP A 139 0.03 27.71 9.22
C TRP A 139 -1.23 28.01 10.05
N VAL A 140 -2.28 27.21 9.86
CA VAL A 140 -3.56 27.32 10.57
C VAL A 140 -3.65 26.33 11.71
N LYS A 141 -4.45 26.68 12.72
CA LYS A 141 -4.76 25.76 13.81
C LYS A 141 -5.66 24.64 13.27
N ILE A 142 -5.28 23.40 13.55
CA ILE A 142 -6.11 22.23 13.27
C ILE A 142 -7.24 22.18 14.30
N THR A 143 -8.47 22.19 13.83
CA THR A 143 -9.69 22.19 14.65
C THR A 143 -10.37 20.83 14.71
N LYS A 144 -10.03 19.94 13.79
CA LYS A 144 -10.57 18.58 13.72
C LYS A 144 -9.74 17.62 14.56
N GLU A 145 -10.41 16.67 15.19
CA GLU A 145 -9.72 15.53 15.78
C GLU A 145 -9.16 14.63 14.67
N TYR A 146 -7.90 14.26 14.78
CA TYR A 146 -7.22 13.44 13.78
C TYR A 146 -6.30 12.37 14.40
N ASP A 147 -6.02 12.50 15.69
CA ASP A 147 -5.21 11.55 16.48
C ASP A 147 -6.16 10.77 17.38
N CYS A 148 -6.91 9.85 16.79
CA CYS A 148 -7.82 8.98 17.52
C CYS A 148 -6.98 7.96 18.29
N PRO A 149 -7.14 7.85 19.62
CA PRO A 149 -6.49 6.79 20.39
C PRO A 149 -6.95 5.45 19.83
N SER A 150 -6.00 4.54 19.62
CA SER A 150 -6.31 3.17 19.23
C SER A 150 -7.37 2.61 20.20
N PRO A 151 -8.43 1.95 19.70
CA PRO A 151 -9.40 1.33 20.58
C PRO A 151 -8.66 0.39 21.52
N GLN A 152 -8.70 0.71 22.82
CA GLN A 152 -8.22 -0.21 23.84
C GLN A 152 -9.11 -1.44 23.72
N ILE A 153 -8.58 -2.55 23.23
CA ILE A 153 -9.22 -3.85 23.36
C ILE A 153 -9.24 -4.09 24.87
N LYS A 154 -10.35 -3.82 25.51
CA LYS A 154 -10.57 -4.33 26.85
C LYS A 154 -10.55 -5.85 26.71
N GLU A 155 -9.49 -6.47 27.19
CA GLU A 155 -9.53 -7.88 27.49
C GLU A 155 -10.65 -8.03 28.52
N ASP A 156 -11.80 -8.52 28.09
CA ASP A 156 -12.81 -9.04 28.98
C ASP A 156 -12.14 -10.20 29.72
N THR A 157 -11.61 -9.88 30.89
CA THR A 157 -11.35 -10.87 31.91
C THR A 157 -12.72 -11.38 32.36
N THR A 158 -13.26 -12.31 31.58
CA THR A 158 -14.30 -13.20 32.07
C THR A 158 -13.67 -13.95 33.23
N GLU A 159 -14.03 -13.52 34.44
CA GLU A 159 -13.88 -14.31 35.63
C GLU A 159 -14.44 -15.69 35.32
N THR A 160 -13.56 -16.67 35.29
CA THR A 160 -13.93 -18.08 35.30
C THR A 160 -14.57 -18.35 36.66
N ASP A 161 -15.87 -18.25 36.70
CA ASP A 161 -16.66 -18.74 37.84
C ASP A 161 -16.52 -20.25 37.83
N SER A 162 -15.75 -20.72 38.81
CA SER A 162 -15.50 -22.12 39.10
C SER A 162 -16.78 -22.73 39.66
N LEU A 163 -17.51 -23.40 38.81
CA LEU A 163 -18.47 -24.42 39.27
C LEU A 163 -18.00 -25.79 38.79
N ALA A 164 -17.28 -26.42 39.69
CA ALA A 164 -17.03 -27.85 39.64
C ALA A 164 -18.35 -28.64 39.59
N ASN A 165 -18.47 -29.53 38.62
CA ASN A 165 -19.33 -30.67 38.75
C ASN A 165 -18.62 -31.91 38.16
N PRO A 166 -18.38 -32.95 38.97
CA PRO A 166 -17.76 -34.19 38.53
C PRO A 166 -18.82 -35.20 38.09
N LEU A 167 -18.41 -36.13 37.30
CA LEU A 167 -19.06 -37.35 36.77
C LEU A 167 -19.77 -37.20 35.41
N ASP A 168 -19.19 -37.72 34.36
CA ASP A 168 -19.46 -39.08 33.93
C ASP A 168 -18.42 -39.59 32.91
N SER A 169 -17.89 -40.71 33.28
CA SER A 169 -17.06 -41.58 32.45
C SER A 169 -17.99 -42.47 31.60
N THR A 170 -17.69 -42.61 30.35
CA THR A 170 -17.74 -43.82 29.51
C THR A 170 -18.07 -43.50 28.05
N LYS A 171 -17.18 -43.87 27.22
CA LYS A 171 -17.19 -44.70 25.99
C LYS A 171 -16.28 -44.16 24.92
N ALA A 172 -15.12 -44.77 24.84
CA ALA A 172 -14.74 -45.79 23.85
C ALA A 172 -14.50 -45.28 22.41
N VAL A 173 -13.29 -45.23 22.04
CA VAL A 173 -12.57 -45.40 20.76
C VAL A 173 -13.06 -46.72 20.08
N PRO A 174 -12.81 -47.03 18.80
CA PRO A 174 -11.91 -46.47 17.77
C PRO A 174 -12.44 -46.57 16.33
N SER A 175 -11.71 -46.05 15.37
CA SER A 175 -11.37 -46.85 14.16
C SER A 175 -10.32 -46.13 13.27
N GLN A 176 -9.23 -46.82 13.14
CA GLN A 176 -8.20 -46.66 12.13
C GLN A 176 -8.78 -46.95 10.76
N VAL A 177 -8.38 -46.20 9.76
CA VAL A 177 -8.43 -46.59 8.36
C VAL A 177 -7.04 -46.51 7.77
N THR A 178 -6.55 -47.70 7.45
CA THR A 178 -5.30 -48.01 6.75
C THR A 178 -5.31 -47.53 5.28
N PRO A 179 -4.14 -47.21 4.70
CA PRO A 179 -4.06 -46.80 3.31
C PRO A 179 -4.14 -47.99 2.35
N GLY A 180 -5.01 -47.87 1.37
CA GLY A 180 -5.11 -48.83 0.27
C GLY A 180 -4.09 -48.55 -0.79
N THR A 181 -3.23 -49.49 -1.04
CA THR A 181 -2.38 -49.65 -2.23
C THR A 181 -3.24 -49.98 -3.45
N GLY A 182 -3.15 -49.16 -4.47
CA GLY A 182 -3.72 -49.43 -5.79
C GLY A 182 -2.66 -49.19 -6.85
N THR A 183 -2.25 -50.26 -7.47
CA THR A 183 -1.31 -50.39 -8.57
C THR A 183 -1.82 -49.76 -9.86
N PRO A 184 -0.93 -49.42 -10.82
CA PRO A 184 -1.28 -48.71 -12.06
C PRO A 184 -1.81 -49.64 -13.09
N ASP A 185 -2.79 -49.17 -13.88
CA ASP A 185 -3.24 -49.83 -15.11
C ASP A 185 -2.77 -49.03 -16.33
N ASP A 186 -1.91 -49.70 -17.12
CA ASP A 186 -1.53 -49.35 -18.50
C ASP A 186 -2.70 -49.62 -19.45
N ASN A 187 -2.97 -48.67 -20.35
CA ASN A 187 -3.32 -48.96 -21.77
C ASN A 187 -3.76 -47.66 -22.48
N ASN A 188 -2.90 -47.03 -23.19
CA ASN A 188 -2.58 -46.87 -24.62
C ASN A 188 -3.76 -46.66 -25.60
N PRO A 189 -3.52 -46.17 -26.86
CA PRO A 189 -2.56 -45.17 -27.38
C PRO A 189 -3.21 -44.14 -28.35
N PRO A 190 -2.42 -43.47 -29.22
CA PRO A 190 -2.67 -42.15 -29.77
C PRO A 190 -3.42 -42.14 -31.12
N LYS A 191 -4.03 -41.00 -31.37
CA LYS A 191 -4.14 -40.49 -32.75
C LYS A 191 -4.05 -38.96 -32.72
#